data_9ee0c880f8252b71e0ff672f6f33c5c8
#
_entry.id   9ee0c880f8252b71e0ff672f6f33c5c8
#
_cell.length_a   1.000
_cell.length_b   1.000
_cell.length_c   1.000
_cell.angle_alpha   90.00
_cell.angle_beta   90.00
_cell.angle_gamma   90.00
#
_symmetry.space_group_name_H-M   'P 1'
#
loop_
_entity.id
_entity.type
_entity.pdbx_description
1 polymer ?
#
loop_
_entity_poly.entity_id
_entity_poly.type
_entity_poly.pdbx_seq_one_letter_code
_entity_poly.pdbx_strand_id
1 'polypeptide(L)'
;MSDSNPSYTPPEVWTWNTEDGAAFSNINRPIAGPTHDKELPIGKHPLQLYSLGTPNGVKVTVLLEELLALGYEGAEYDAYLINIGEGNQFGSGFVEINPNSKIP
;
A
#
# COMPACT_ATOMS: atom_id res chain seq x y z
N MET A 1 29.70 8.01 -16.55
CA MET A 1 29.45 7.32 -16.72
C MET A 1 28.84 6.82 -17.28
N SER A 2 29.01 6.71 -17.65
CA SER A 2 28.74 6.25 -18.18
C SER A 2 28.07 5.51 -18.66
N ASP A 3 27.82 5.71 -19.39
CA ASP A 3 27.21 4.89 -20.00
C ASP A 3 27.55 3.64 -19.86
N SER A 4 27.33 3.32 -19.01
CA SER A 4 27.71 2.04 -18.56
C SER A 4 27.08 0.87 -19.26
N ASN A 5 25.97 1.04 -19.91
CA ASN A 5 25.35 0.01 -20.74
C ASN A 5 25.07 0.57 -22.14
N PRO A 6 26.10 0.50 -23.03
CA PRO A 6 25.94 1.08 -24.37
C PRO A 6 24.90 0.37 -25.24
N SER A 7 24.47 -0.85 -24.86
CA SER A 7 23.46 -1.56 -25.64
C SER A 7 22.02 -1.13 -25.30
N TYR A 8 21.83 -0.37 -24.22
CA TYR A 8 20.50 0.07 -23.84
C TYR A 8 20.05 1.27 -24.65
N THR A 9 18.88 1.16 -25.26
CA THR A 9 18.24 2.27 -25.98
C THR A 9 16.89 2.53 -25.33
N PRO A 10 16.67 3.71 -24.74
CA PRO A 10 15.38 4.03 -24.14
C PRO A 10 14.26 4.03 -25.18
N PRO A 11 13.07 3.51 -24.83
CA PRO A 11 11.95 3.56 -25.76
C PRO A 11 11.45 5.00 -25.93
N GLU A 12 10.85 5.30 -27.08
CA GLU A 12 10.23 6.60 -27.30
C GLU A 12 9.07 6.84 -26.34
N VAL A 13 8.31 5.78 -26.05
CA VAL A 13 7.21 5.82 -25.08
C VAL A 13 7.54 4.81 -23.98
N TRP A 14 7.75 5.32 -22.78
CA TRP A 14 8.04 4.46 -21.64
C TRP A 14 6.75 3.74 -21.21
N THR A 15 6.85 2.45 -20.96
CA THR A 15 5.75 1.66 -20.40
C THR A 15 6.21 1.00 -19.10
N TRP A 16 5.31 0.97 -18.12
CA TRP A 16 5.61 0.35 -16.84
C TRP A 16 5.60 -1.18 -16.98
N ASN A 17 6.61 -1.81 -16.38
CA ASN A 17 6.76 -3.26 -16.41
C ASN A 17 7.39 -3.73 -15.10
N THR A 18 6.71 -4.66 -14.42
CA THR A 18 7.22 -5.21 -13.16
C THR A 18 8.50 -6.03 -13.35
N GLU A 19 8.72 -6.57 -14.55
CA GLU A 19 9.93 -7.35 -14.83
C GLU A 19 11.19 -6.50 -14.85
N ASP A 20 11.06 -5.20 -15.15
CA ASP A 20 12.18 -4.28 -15.19
C ASP A 20 12.56 -3.77 -13.81
N GLY A 21 11.77 -4.05 -12.79
CA GLY A 21 12.00 -3.57 -11.45
C GLY A 21 12.73 -4.57 -10.58
N ALA A 22 13.18 -4.09 -9.43
CA ALA A 22 13.72 -4.94 -8.38
C ALA A 22 12.59 -5.60 -7.59
N ALA A 23 12.91 -6.13 -6.41
CA ALA A 23 11.94 -6.86 -5.58
C ALA A 23 10.69 -6.03 -5.19
N PHE A 24 10.78 -4.70 -5.27
CA PHE A 24 9.69 -3.81 -4.87
C PHE A 24 8.92 -3.22 -6.05
N SER A 25 9.09 -3.75 -7.25
CA SER A 25 8.44 -3.23 -8.44
C SER A 25 6.90 -3.30 -8.37
N ASN A 26 6.35 -4.19 -7.54
CA ASN A 26 4.91 -4.34 -7.37
C ASN A 26 4.28 -3.37 -6.38
N ILE A 27 5.08 -2.57 -5.67
CA ILE A 27 4.59 -1.68 -4.62
C ILE A 27 3.95 -0.43 -5.20
N ASN A 28 4.50 0.06 -6.30
CA ASN A 28 4.03 1.29 -6.95
C ASN A 28 3.63 1.02 -8.39
N ARG A 29 2.64 1.79 -8.85
CA ARG A 29 2.23 1.77 -10.26
C ARG A 29 2.03 3.21 -10.74
N PRO A 30 2.48 3.52 -11.95
CA PRO A 30 2.22 4.84 -12.54
C PRO A 30 0.80 4.97 -13.12
N ILE A 31 0.05 3.87 -13.17
CA ILE A 31 -1.29 3.83 -13.74
C ILE A 31 -2.30 3.75 -12.59
N ALA A 32 -3.28 4.65 -12.60
CA ALA A 32 -4.32 4.66 -11.59
C ALA A 32 -5.33 3.52 -11.81
N GLY A 33 -6.06 3.20 -10.74
CA GLY A 33 -7.11 2.21 -10.76
C GLY A 33 -6.67 0.85 -10.22
N PRO A 34 -7.65 -0.01 -9.93
CA PRO A 34 -7.35 -1.32 -9.36
C PRO A 34 -6.80 -2.30 -10.40
N THR A 35 -5.98 -3.24 -9.93
CA THR A 35 -5.51 -4.34 -10.76
C THR A 35 -6.45 -5.54 -10.71
N HIS A 36 -7.27 -5.64 -9.67
CA HIS A 36 -8.16 -6.78 -9.45
C HIS A 36 -9.29 -6.40 -8.51
N ASP A 37 -10.37 -7.17 -8.57
CA ASP A 37 -11.48 -7.00 -7.64
C ASP A 37 -11.19 -7.72 -6.35
N LYS A 38 -11.27 -7.00 -5.25
CA LYS A 38 -11.09 -7.56 -3.93
C LYS A 38 -11.77 -6.67 -2.90
N GLU A 39 -12.74 -7.23 -2.20
CA GLU A 39 -13.40 -6.53 -1.12
C GLU A 39 -12.49 -6.48 0.10
N LEU A 40 -12.59 -5.39 0.86
CA LEU A 40 -11.89 -5.28 2.13
C LEU A 40 -12.77 -5.83 3.25
N PRO A 41 -12.20 -6.55 4.22
CA PRO A 41 -12.96 -6.95 5.39
C PRO A 41 -13.33 -5.73 6.21
N ILE A 42 -14.47 -5.81 6.90
CA ILE A 42 -14.95 -4.74 7.77
C ILE A 42 -15.33 -5.37 9.10
N GLY A 43 -14.77 -4.85 10.17
CA GLY A 43 -15.05 -5.29 11.52
C GLY A 43 -16.14 -4.44 12.19
N LYS A 44 -16.19 -4.52 13.50
CA LYS A 44 -17.28 -3.92 14.31
C LYS A 44 -16.95 -2.51 14.83
N HIS A 45 -15.69 -2.11 14.84
CA HIS A 45 -15.33 -0.79 15.35
C HIS A 45 -15.48 0.28 14.26
N PRO A 46 -15.76 1.53 14.66
CA PRO A 46 -15.82 2.63 13.67
C PRO A 46 -14.49 2.86 12.94
N LEU A 47 -13.37 2.64 13.63
CA LEU A 47 -12.04 2.77 13.02
C LEU A 47 -11.63 1.44 12.39
N GLN A 48 -11.33 1.48 11.11
CA GLN A 48 -10.85 0.32 10.36
C GLN A 48 -9.46 0.64 9.83
N LEU A 49 -8.47 -0.15 10.22
CA LEU A 49 -7.09 0.06 9.80
C LEU A 49 -6.66 -1.02 8.82
N TYR A 50 -6.28 -0.60 7.62
CA TYR A 50 -5.75 -1.47 6.58
C TYR A 50 -4.29 -1.11 6.36
N SER A 51 -3.37 -1.94 6.84
CA SER A 51 -1.97 -1.55 6.89
C SER A 51 -1.05 -2.76 6.91
N LEU A 52 0.24 -2.48 7.03
CA LEU A 52 1.29 -3.47 7.17
C LEU A 52 2.33 -2.87 8.11
N GLY A 53 3.12 -3.72 8.76
CA GLY A 53 4.16 -3.29 9.71
C GLY A 53 5.38 -2.65 9.03
N THR A 54 5.14 -1.68 8.16
CA THR A 54 6.17 -0.84 7.56
C THR A 54 6.47 0.35 8.48
N PRO A 55 7.56 1.10 8.25
CA PRO A 55 7.85 2.28 9.07
C PRO A 55 6.69 3.26 9.16
N ASN A 56 5.97 3.49 8.07
CA ASN A 56 4.82 4.40 8.08
C ASN A 56 3.57 3.75 8.69
N GLY A 57 3.35 2.46 8.45
CA GLY A 57 2.22 1.74 9.03
C GLY A 57 2.30 1.66 10.54
N VAL A 58 3.49 1.45 11.08
CA VAL A 58 3.73 1.37 12.53
C VAL A 58 3.38 2.68 13.23
N LYS A 59 3.54 3.83 12.57
CA LYS A 59 3.19 5.13 13.17
C LYS A 59 1.73 5.19 13.59
N VAL A 60 0.83 4.64 12.77
CA VAL A 60 -0.61 4.66 13.06
C VAL A 60 -0.93 3.72 14.21
N THR A 61 -0.39 2.49 14.19
CA THR A 61 -0.65 1.54 15.27
C THR A 61 -0.10 2.03 16.60
N VAL A 62 1.08 2.64 16.61
CA VAL A 62 1.65 3.22 17.83
C VAL A 62 0.74 4.30 18.38
N LEU A 63 0.24 5.20 17.52
CA LEU A 63 -0.67 6.25 17.95
C LEU A 63 -1.94 5.69 18.56
N LEU A 64 -2.58 4.74 17.90
CA LEU A 64 -3.83 4.16 18.39
C LEU A 64 -3.63 3.41 19.69
N GLU A 65 -2.56 2.63 19.82
CA GLU A 65 -2.26 1.89 21.05
C GLU A 65 -1.93 2.83 22.20
N GLU A 66 -1.22 3.94 21.95
CA GLU A 66 -0.94 4.95 22.97
C GLU A 66 -2.24 5.60 23.46
N LEU A 67 -3.17 5.93 22.56
CA LEU A 67 -4.45 6.51 22.93
C LEU A 67 -5.28 5.53 23.77
N LEU A 68 -5.29 4.25 23.41
CA LEU A 68 -5.98 3.24 24.19
C LEU A 68 -5.37 3.08 25.58
N ALA A 69 -4.05 3.12 25.70
CA ALA A 69 -3.35 3.04 26.97
C ALA A 69 -3.70 4.23 27.86
N LEU A 70 -4.05 5.38 27.27
CA LEU A 70 -4.48 6.56 28.01
C LEU A 70 -5.98 6.56 28.34
N GLY A 71 -6.72 5.53 27.90
CA GLY A 71 -8.13 5.37 28.21
C GLY A 71 -9.09 5.94 27.19
N TYR A 72 -8.65 6.29 26.00
CA TYR A 72 -9.52 6.80 24.94
C TYR A 72 -10.16 5.65 24.18
N GLU A 73 -11.37 5.26 24.60
CA GLU A 73 -12.08 4.14 23.98
C GLU A 73 -12.42 4.37 22.51
N GLY A 74 -12.57 5.62 22.10
CA GLY A 74 -12.80 5.96 20.70
C GLY A 74 -11.64 5.60 19.76
N ALA A 75 -10.48 5.24 20.31
CA ALA A 75 -9.33 4.77 19.52
C ALA A 75 -9.35 3.25 19.29
N GLU A 76 -10.36 2.54 19.73
CA GLU A 76 -10.50 1.12 19.40
C GLU A 76 -10.65 0.93 17.90
N TYR A 77 -9.98 -0.07 17.35
CA TYR A 77 -9.93 -0.26 15.90
C TYR A 77 -9.85 -1.75 15.54
N ASP A 78 -10.25 -2.05 14.31
CA ASP A 78 -10.05 -3.36 13.71
C ASP A 78 -8.90 -3.25 12.73
N ALA A 79 -7.94 -4.15 12.82
CA ALA A 79 -6.75 -4.11 12.00
C ALA A 79 -6.72 -5.26 11.00
N TYR A 80 -6.41 -4.95 9.76
CA TYR A 80 -6.30 -5.93 8.68
C TYR A 80 -5.00 -5.74 7.93
N LEU A 81 -4.35 -6.85 7.63
CA LEU A 81 -3.09 -6.86 6.90
C LEU A 81 -3.32 -6.59 5.41
N ILE A 82 -2.57 -5.64 4.88
CA ILE A 82 -2.50 -5.41 3.44
C ILE A 82 -1.10 -5.80 2.99
N ASN A 83 -1.00 -6.90 2.26
CA ASN A 83 0.29 -7.38 1.78
C ASN A 83 0.69 -6.62 0.53
N ILE A 84 1.52 -5.59 0.70
CA ILE A 84 1.94 -4.72 -0.39
C ILE A 84 2.85 -5.43 -1.39
N GLY A 85 3.59 -6.45 -0.93
CA GLY A 85 4.42 -7.25 -1.83
C GLY A 85 3.61 -8.08 -2.82
N GLU A 86 2.37 -8.41 -2.45
CA GLU A 86 1.45 -9.15 -3.33
C GLU A 86 0.48 -8.24 -4.08
N GLY A 87 0.57 -6.93 -3.90
CA GLY A 87 -0.27 -6.00 -4.60
C GLY A 87 -1.67 -5.82 -4.01
N ASN A 88 -1.91 -6.18 -2.76
CA ASN A 88 -3.23 -6.06 -2.12
C ASN A 88 -3.73 -4.61 -2.09
N GLN A 89 -2.83 -3.62 -2.09
CA GLN A 89 -3.18 -2.20 -2.13
C GLN A 89 -3.82 -1.78 -3.46
N PHE A 90 -3.73 -2.62 -4.47
CA PHE A 90 -4.33 -2.37 -5.78
C PHE A 90 -5.67 -3.10 -5.98
N GLY A 91 -6.21 -3.72 -4.94
CA GLY A 91 -7.54 -4.31 -4.99
C GLY A 91 -8.61 -3.23 -5.08
N SER A 92 -9.75 -3.54 -5.70
CA SER A 92 -10.82 -2.57 -5.94
C SER A 92 -11.33 -1.91 -4.65
N GLY A 93 -11.49 -2.69 -3.58
CA GLY A 93 -11.97 -2.15 -2.30
C GLY A 93 -10.99 -1.17 -1.68
N PHE A 94 -9.69 -1.45 -1.75
CA PHE A 94 -8.67 -0.55 -1.21
C PHE A 94 -8.56 0.72 -2.05
N VAL A 95 -8.57 0.59 -3.38
CA VAL A 95 -8.47 1.73 -4.29
C VAL A 95 -9.66 2.67 -4.12
N GLU A 96 -10.83 2.13 -3.82
CA GLU A 96 -12.02 2.94 -3.55
C GLU A 96 -11.83 3.86 -2.34
N ILE A 97 -11.14 3.36 -1.30
CA ILE A 97 -10.86 4.14 -0.09
C ILE A 97 -9.67 5.07 -0.32
N ASN A 98 -8.63 4.56 -0.95
CA ASN A 98 -7.41 5.34 -1.20
C ASN A 98 -6.93 5.12 -2.63
N PRO A 99 -7.31 6.02 -3.56
CA PRO A 99 -6.90 5.89 -4.97
C PRO A 99 -5.39 5.92 -5.20
N ASN A 100 -4.62 6.43 -4.25
CA ASN A 100 -3.17 6.44 -4.34
C ASN A 100 -2.56 5.05 -4.08
N SER A 101 -3.36 4.10 -3.58
CA SER A 101 -2.94 2.72 -3.32
C SER A 101 -1.73 2.65 -2.39
N LYS A 102 -1.76 3.42 -1.31
CA LYS A 102 -0.71 3.48 -0.29
C LYS A 102 -1.29 3.17 1.08
N ILE A 103 -0.56 2.37 1.86
CA ILE A 103 -0.84 2.20 3.28
C ILE A 103 -0.16 3.32 4.08
N PRO A 104 -0.53 3.58 5.25
CA PRO A 104 -1.61 3.08 6.07
C PRO A 104 -2.97 3.54 5.67
#